data_f26fef5c265ab54a6abbedcf3ad88ec6
#
_entry.id   f26fef5c265ab54a6abbedcf3ad88ec6
#
_cell.length_a   1.000
_cell.length_b   1.000
_cell.length_c   1.000
_cell.angle_alpha   90.00
_cell.angle_beta   90.00
_cell.angle_gamma   90.00
#
_symmetry.space_group_name_H-M   'P 1'
#
loop_
_entity.id
_entity.type
_entity.pdbx_description
1 polymer ?
#
loop_
_entity_poly.entity_id
_entity_poly.type
_entity_poly.pdbx_seq_one_letter_code
_entity_poly.pdbx_strand_id
1 'polypeptide(L)'
;MDFLSVEEQAADTPPAAKQGLMRKMGFGAEDSESGVVPPRLSRAVWLSSLAINVLALGLPMVILQVYDRILPNEALGTFGLLLGGLAVVLVLDATLKIARAHVVGWAAAQFEHRTATELVGRFLYASPSEIEKAPPGVHLDRLQAIDTLREFYGGQSRLLLVDLPFLFIFLGLIFVIGGPVVLVPLAMIALLAVVSIFAGRALKERQAQRAELDDRRYSFIIEALSGIQTIKSMAMEPQMQRRYERLQSTGAGSAYKSIVLGNLVQTIGGIISNLTMILIVSAGALLVIGGTLSVGGLAACTLLGGRALQPLLKGMSVWTQLQSLDVARAQVAELQEMDAAPEAEPQHIADLEGHVSFRDVSFGYGEDSAILDKFSLIVKPGEMLAITGPEGDGKSTLLKMIMGELSPDDGQVFIDQHEASGPRRDDLAMDIAYMPAMATLFKGTILENLTMFREGDAIDRAREAARMIGLEEDIHRLPQGYDTEVSQGISDELPGGMMQRIVIARALARDARILLFDEANAGLDRKADTQLTEALMALKGKITIIAVSHRPSLIRLADRVISIRKGRARLNHEFTPQRQGTDPEVDIEANDAAAQGAEETAQEAAVQAGGAA
;
A
#
# COMPACT_ATOMS: atom_id res chain seq x y z
N MET A 1 -13.14 23.14 13.64
CA MET A 1 -12.09 23.26 14.68
C MET A 1 -10.79 22.90 14.00
N ASP A 2 -9.96 23.88 13.85
CA ASP A 2 -8.89 24.02 12.86
C ASP A 2 -7.84 22.90 12.87
N PHE A 3 -7.74 22.20 11.75
CA PHE A 3 -6.71 21.18 11.50
C PHE A 3 -5.40 21.75 10.88
N LEU A 4 -5.28 23.07 10.71
CA LEU A 4 -4.24 23.69 9.87
C LEU A 4 -3.18 24.51 10.61
N SER A 5 -3.02 24.38 11.95
CA SER A 5 -2.06 25.24 12.68
C SER A 5 -0.96 24.50 13.47
N VAL A 6 -0.41 23.39 12.98
CA VAL A 6 0.67 22.64 13.66
C VAL A 6 1.89 22.39 12.74
N GLU A 7 2.19 23.32 11.85
CA GLU A 7 3.36 23.18 10.94
C GLU A 7 4.67 23.79 11.47
N GLU A 8 4.70 24.29 12.70
CA GLU A 8 5.88 25.03 13.22
C GLU A 8 6.42 24.46 14.55
N GLN A 9 6.91 23.19 14.55
CA GLN A 9 7.82 22.70 15.61
C GLN A 9 8.73 21.56 15.12
N ALA A 10 9.61 21.86 14.19
CA ALA A 10 10.73 21.01 13.83
C ALA A 10 12.03 21.69 14.27
N ALA A 11 12.53 21.37 15.46
CA ALA A 11 13.96 21.40 15.81
C ALA A 11 14.14 21.01 17.28
N ASP A 12 14.51 19.77 17.54
CA ASP A 12 15.47 19.45 18.63
C ASP A 12 15.90 17.97 18.52
N THR A 13 17.15 17.78 18.15
CA THR A 13 17.81 16.48 18.05
C THR A 13 18.38 16.09 19.42
N PRO A 14 18.05 14.94 20.00
CA PRO A 14 18.67 14.49 21.25
C PRO A 14 19.99 13.73 21.04
N PRO A 15 20.92 13.74 22.02
CA PRO A 15 22.30 13.32 21.87
C PRO A 15 22.51 11.80 21.74
N ALA A 16 23.57 11.44 21.02
CA ALA A 16 23.97 10.12 20.53
C ALA A 16 24.12 8.97 21.57
N ALA A 17 24.15 9.24 22.87
CA ALA A 17 24.38 8.22 23.89
C ALA A 17 23.19 7.30 24.19
N LYS A 18 21.94 7.73 23.90
CA LYS A 18 20.73 6.89 24.12
C LYS A 18 20.41 5.96 22.96
N GLN A 19 20.95 6.22 21.77
CA GLN A 19 20.79 5.34 20.60
C GLN A 19 21.54 4.00 20.75
N GLY A 20 22.62 3.99 21.54
CA GLY A 20 23.44 2.79 21.74
C GLY A 20 22.76 1.66 22.54
N LEU A 21 21.84 1.98 23.45
CA LEU A 21 21.15 0.98 24.26
C LEU A 21 19.95 0.36 23.52
N MET A 22 19.21 1.16 22.74
CA MET A 22 18.13 0.67 21.87
C MET A 22 18.68 -0.16 20.70
N ARG A 23 19.85 0.22 20.16
CA ARG A 23 20.55 -0.53 19.11
C ARG A 23 21.04 -1.89 19.58
N LYS A 24 21.46 -2.04 20.86
CA LYS A 24 21.87 -3.33 21.45
C LYS A 24 20.68 -4.24 21.76
N MET A 25 19.46 -3.71 21.88
CA MET A 25 18.22 -4.47 22.09
C MET A 25 17.51 -4.87 20.79
N GLY A 26 18.09 -4.64 19.61
CA GLY A 26 17.53 -5.03 18.31
C GLY A 26 16.42 -4.12 17.77
N PHE A 27 16.15 -2.99 18.44
CA PHE A 27 15.04 -2.10 18.08
C PHE A 27 15.45 -0.83 17.31
N GLY A 28 16.73 -0.61 17.09
CA GLY A 28 17.21 0.66 16.54
C GLY A 28 18.01 0.57 15.26
N ALA A 29 18.34 -0.62 14.76
CA ALA A 29 19.19 -0.78 13.58
C ALA A 29 18.41 -1.20 12.32
N GLU A 30 17.27 -1.86 12.49
CA GLU A 30 16.45 -2.33 11.37
C GLU A 30 15.40 -1.30 10.94
N ASP A 31 15.00 -0.38 11.84
CA ASP A 31 14.03 0.69 11.52
C ASP A 31 14.53 1.72 10.48
N SER A 32 15.84 1.77 10.21
CA SER A 32 16.43 2.66 9.20
C SER A 32 16.54 2.02 7.81
N GLU A 33 16.49 0.71 7.70
CA GLU A 33 16.53 0.01 6.41
C GLU A 33 15.12 -0.17 5.81
N SER A 34 14.08 -0.22 6.65
CA SER A 34 12.69 -0.43 6.18
C SER A 34 11.95 0.84 5.75
N GLY A 35 12.56 2.01 5.83
CA GLY A 35 11.94 3.29 5.43
C GLY A 35 10.73 3.72 6.29
N VAL A 36 10.11 2.82 7.05
CA VAL A 36 8.95 3.11 7.90
C VAL A 36 9.40 3.77 9.20
N VAL A 37 9.20 5.09 9.30
CA VAL A 37 9.55 5.84 10.52
C VAL A 37 8.48 5.65 11.58
N PRO A 38 8.76 4.93 12.69
CA PRO A 38 7.79 4.73 13.75
C PRO A 38 7.41 6.06 14.40
N PRO A 39 6.15 6.27 14.82
CA PRO A 39 5.74 7.50 15.48
C PRO A 39 6.58 7.70 16.75
N ARG A 40 7.17 8.89 16.92
CA ARG A 40 8.01 9.18 18.10
C ARG A 40 7.15 9.14 19.36
N LEU A 41 7.63 8.43 20.41
CA LEU A 41 7.00 8.47 21.73
C LEU A 41 7.18 9.88 22.31
N SER A 42 6.07 10.59 22.53
CA SER A 42 6.11 11.92 23.12
C SER A 42 6.67 11.88 24.54
N ARG A 43 7.33 12.95 24.98
CA ARG A 43 7.80 13.10 26.38
C ARG A 43 6.64 12.91 27.38
N ALA A 44 5.42 13.28 26.98
CA ALA A 44 4.22 13.10 27.78
C ALA A 44 3.92 11.61 28.08
N VAL A 45 4.14 10.70 27.12
CA VAL A 45 3.95 9.25 27.34
C VAL A 45 4.96 8.71 28.36
N TRP A 46 6.23 9.13 28.29
CA TRP A 46 7.24 8.75 29.28
C TRP A 46 6.94 9.28 30.67
N LEU A 47 6.55 10.56 30.79
CA LEU A 47 6.19 11.18 32.06
C LEU A 47 4.93 10.57 32.65
N SER A 48 3.91 10.32 31.84
CA SER A 48 2.68 9.65 32.32
C SER A 48 2.95 8.21 32.76
N SER A 49 3.80 7.45 32.04
CA SER A 49 4.19 6.10 32.47
C SER A 49 4.98 6.11 33.78
N LEU A 50 5.90 7.06 33.94
CA LEU A 50 6.61 7.24 35.21
C LEU A 50 5.62 7.52 36.37
N ALA A 51 4.72 8.48 36.16
CA ALA A 51 3.73 8.85 37.17
C ALA A 51 2.79 7.68 37.51
N ILE A 52 2.26 6.96 36.49
CA ILE A 52 1.40 5.79 36.69
C ILE A 52 2.12 4.70 37.50
N ASN A 53 3.39 4.40 37.19
CA ASN A 53 4.13 3.37 37.90
C ASN A 53 4.50 3.79 39.35
N VAL A 54 4.76 5.08 39.59
CA VAL A 54 4.94 5.62 40.93
C VAL A 54 3.63 5.58 41.73
N LEU A 55 2.52 6.03 41.16
CA LEU A 55 1.20 5.96 41.80
C LEU A 55 0.77 4.52 42.08
N ALA A 56 1.21 3.56 41.28
CA ALA A 56 0.96 2.15 41.49
C ALA A 56 1.57 1.61 42.79
N LEU A 57 2.58 2.28 43.38
CA LEU A 57 3.15 1.94 44.70
C LEU A 57 2.24 2.37 45.84
N GLY A 58 1.28 3.25 45.62
CA GLY A 58 0.40 3.79 46.65
C GLY A 58 -0.37 2.71 47.43
N LEU A 59 -1.00 1.77 46.75
CA LEU A 59 -1.78 0.71 47.40
C LEU A 59 -0.90 -0.22 48.27
N PRO A 60 0.24 -0.76 47.80
CA PRO A 60 1.13 -1.56 48.67
C PRO A 60 1.61 -0.79 49.91
N MET A 61 1.92 0.51 49.74
CA MET A 61 2.38 1.34 50.86
C MET A 61 1.29 1.62 51.88
N VAL A 62 0.07 1.89 51.42
CA VAL A 62 -1.08 2.06 52.34
C VAL A 62 -1.35 0.77 53.10
N ILE A 63 -1.34 -0.38 52.45
CA ILE A 63 -1.56 -1.67 53.11
C ILE A 63 -0.47 -1.95 54.13
N LEU A 64 0.80 -1.68 53.84
CA LEU A 64 1.89 -1.79 54.81
C LEU A 64 1.61 -0.95 56.03
N GLN A 65 1.23 0.31 55.88
CA GLN A 65 0.92 1.21 57.00
C GLN A 65 -0.32 0.77 57.80
N VAL A 66 -1.33 0.23 57.11
CA VAL A 66 -2.55 -0.28 57.77
C VAL A 66 -2.20 -1.44 58.70
N TYR A 67 -1.47 -2.44 58.23
CA TYR A 67 -1.13 -3.62 59.06
C TYR A 67 -0.10 -3.33 60.15
N ASP A 68 0.90 -2.48 59.90
CA ASP A 68 2.02 -2.28 60.82
C ASP A 68 1.78 -1.15 61.84
N ARG A 69 0.91 -0.16 61.49
CA ARG A 69 0.71 1.00 62.39
C ARG A 69 -0.74 1.24 62.76
N ILE A 70 -1.69 1.13 61.82
CA ILE A 70 -3.07 1.51 62.09
C ILE A 70 -3.77 0.46 62.94
N LEU A 71 -3.71 -0.80 62.53
CA LEU A 71 -4.36 -1.91 63.25
C LEU A 71 -3.82 -2.08 64.67
N PRO A 72 -2.50 -2.08 64.93
CA PRO A 72 -1.99 -2.23 66.26
C PRO A 72 -2.28 -1.04 67.21
N ASN A 73 -2.43 0.18 66.64
CA ASN A 73 -2.59 1.41 67.44
C ASN A 73 -4.04 1.97 67.38
N GLU A 74 -4.99 1.25 66.78
CA GLU A 74 -6.39 1.68 66.59
C GLU A 74 -6.56 3.11 66.03
N ALA A 75 -5.63 3.56 65.12
CA ALA A 75 -5.49 4.93 64.70
C ALA A 75 -6.49 5.28 63.56
N LEU A 76 -7.79 5.36 63.87
CA LEU A 76 -8.88 5.60 62.90
C LEU A 76 -8.74 6.93 62.13
N GLY A 77 -8.24 7.99 62.80
CA GLY A 77 -8.01 9.29 62.14
C GLY A 77 -6.96 9.20 61.00
N THR A 78 -5.85 8.50 61.23
CA THR A 78 -4.82 8.25 60.23
C THR A 78 -5.33 7.33 59.11
N PHE A 79 -6.19 6.36 59.44
CA PHE A 79 -6.83 5.50 58.45
C PHE A 79 -7.70 6.29 57.48
N GLY A 80 -8.55 7.19 57.96
CA GLY A 80 -9.38 8.04 57.12
C GLY A 80 -8.56 8.92 56.16
N LEU A 81 -7.44 9.51 56.68
CA LEU A 81 -6.54 10.32 55.86
C LEU A 81 -5.84 9.48 54.77
N LEU A 82 -5.35 8.29 55.08
CA LEU A 82 -4.72 7.39 54.13
C LEU A 82 -5.71 6.88 53.08
N LEU A 83 -6.95 6.59 53.46
CA LEU A 83 -8.00 6.17 52.54
C LEU A 83 -8.37 7.30 51.58
N GLY A 84 -8.50 8.55 52.05
CA GLY A 84 -8.71 9.73 51.23
C GLY A 84 -7.55 9.96 50.24
N GLY A 85 -6.31 9.83 50.75
CA GLY A 85 -5.12 9.92 49.88
C GLY A 85 -5.08 8.82 48.81
N LEU A 86 -5.43 7.57 49.17
CA LEU A 86 -5.51 6.47 48.19
C LEU A 86 -6.58 6.71 47.15
N ALA A 87 -7.75 7.25 47.52
CA ALA A 87 -8.79 7.61 46.56
C ALA A 87 -8.30 8.64 45.54
N VAL A 88 -7.56 9.66 46.00
CA VAL A 88 -6.93 10.64 45.09
C VAL A 88 -5.93 9.98 44.14
N VAL A 89 -5.07 9.10 44.67
CA VAL A 89 -4.09 8.33 43.87
C VAL A 89 -4.78 7.50 42.80
N LEU A 90 -5.89 6.83 43.11
CA LEU A 90 -6.64 6.01 42.15
C LEU A 90 -7.29 6.86 41.06
N VAL A 91 -7.84 8.03 41.40
CA VAL A 91 -8.41 8.96 40.43
C VAL A 91 -7.33 9.51 39.49
N LEU A 92 -6.17 9.90 40.05
CA LEU A 92 -5.03 10.38 39.24
C LEU A 92 -4.49 9.27 38.36
N ASP A 93 -4.32 8.04 38.83
CA ASP A 93 -3.89 6.89 38.05
C ASP A 93 -4.82 6.61 36.88
N ALA A 94 -6.15 6.60 37.14
CA ALA A 94 -7.15 6.41 36.10
C ALA A 94 -7.10 7.53 35.01
N THR A 95 -7.03 8.79 35.48
CA THR A 95 -6.97 9.96 34.57
C THR A 95 -5.72 9.92 33.69
N LEU A 96 -4.55 9.62 34.29
CA LEU A 96 -3.30 9.52 33.53
C LEU A 96 -3.31 8.35 32.53
N LYS A 97 -3.91 7.21 32.88
CA LYS A 97 -4.08 6.08 31.95
C LYS A 97 -4.94 6.44 30.76
N ILE A 98 -6.06 7.14 31.00
CA ILE A 98 -6.96 7.62 29.92
C ILE A 98 -6.22 8.63 29.04
N ALA A 99 -5.55 9.62 29.63
CA ALA A 99 -4.80 10.62 28.89
C ALA A 99 -3.68 9.99 28.05
N ARG A 100 -2.91 9.03 28.65
CA ARG A 100 -1.87 8.28 27.93
C ARG A 100 -2.43 7.49 26.77
N ALA A 101 -3.56 6.79 26.97
CA ALA A 101 -4.21 6.02 25.91
C ALA A 101 -4.66 6.92 24.76
N HIS A 102 -5.20 8.12 25.06
CA HIS A 102 -5.61 9.10 24.06
C HIS A 102 -4.43 9.60 23.21
N VAL A 103 -3.32 9.98 23.87
CA VAL A 103 -2.11 10.46 23.16
C VAL A 103 -1.50 9.37 22.25
N VAL A 104 -1.44 8.14 22.73
CA VAL A 104 -0.89 7.01 21.96
C VAL A 104 -1.81 6.66 20.80
N GLY A 105 -3.13 6.63 21.02
CA GLY A 105 -4.11 6.38 19.97
C GLY A 105 -4.08 7.46 18.87
N TRP A 106 -3.97 8.74 19.27
CA TRP A 106 -3.85 9.84 18.30
C TRP A 106 -2.56 9.74 17.46
N ALA A 107 -1.42 9.43 18.09
CA ALA A 107 -0.15 9.25 17.40
C ALA A 107 -0.20 8.07 16.41
N ALA A 108 -0.91 6.99 16.76
CA ALA A 108 -1.10 5.86 15.86
C ALA A 108 -2.00 6.20 14.66
N ALA A 109 -3.10 6.92 14.88
CA ALA A 109 -3.99 7.37 13.81
C ALA A 109 -3.28 8.35 12.86
N GLN A 110 -2.45 9.24 13.39
CA GLN A 110 -1.64 10.15 12.56
C GLN A 110 -0.59 9.39 11.72
N PHE A 111 0.04 8.38 12.32
CA PHE A 111 0.97 7.51 11.61
C PHE A 111 0.26 6.77 10.47
N GLU A 112 -0.88 6.13 10.74
CA GLU A 112 -1.70 5.45 9.74
C GLU A 112 -2.07 6.38 8.58
N HIS A 113 -2.63 7.54 8.90
CA HIS A 113 -3.04 8.51 7.87
C HIS A 113 -1.89 8.92 6.96
N ARG A 114 -0.73 9.29 7.53
CA ARG A 114 0.44 9.69 6.75
C ARG A 114 0.98 8.55 5.90
N THR A 115 1.20 7.38 6.52
CA THR A 115 1.77 6.22 5.83
C THR A 115 0.83 5.69 4.76
N ALA A 116 -0.48 5.59 5.04
CA ALA A 116 -1.46 5.14 4.06
C ALA A 116 -1.54 6.11 2.86
N THR A 117 -1.59 7.42 3.11
CA THR A 117 -1.63 8.43 2.03
C THR A 117 -0.36 8.38 1.18
N GLU A 118 0.82 8.27 1.81
CA GLU A 118 2.09 8.15 1.09
C GLU A 118 2.16 6.87 0.24
N LEU A 119 1.80 5.72 0.83
CA LEU A 119 1.89 4.43 0.13
C LEU A 119 0.87 4.30 -0.99
N VAL A 120 -0.35 4.78 -0.78
CA VAL A 120 -1.37 4.84 -1.86
C VAL A 120 -0.88 5.77 -2.97
N GLY A 121 -0.27 6.91 -2.64
CA GLY A 121 0.35 7.79 -3.62
C GLY A 121 1.40 7.04 -4.45
N ARG A 122 2.38 6.39 -3.81
CA ARG A 122 3.41 5.60 -4.51
C ARG A 122 2.82 4.50 -5.39
N PHE A 123 1.83 3.78 -4.88
CA PHE A 123 1.12 2.76 -5.65
C PHE A 123 0.42 3.32 -6.90
N LEU A 124 -0.19 4.50 -6.80
CA LEU A 124 -0.88 5.14 -7.94
C LEU A 124 0.09 5.66 -9.02
N TYR A 125 1.32 6.05 -8.61
CA TYR A 125 2.35 6.53 -9.53
C TYR A 125 3.33 5.45 -9.98
N ALA A 126 3.26 4.25 -9.39
CA ALA A 126 4.07 3.12 -9.81
C ALA A 126 3.78 2.73 -11.27
N SER A 127 4.80 2.26 -11.97
CA SER A 127 4.63 1.81 -13.36
C SER A 127 3.68 0.60 -13.42
N PRO A 128 2.84 0.50 -14.46
CA PRO A 128 1.96 -0.67 -14.64
C PRO A 128 2.72 -1.99 -14.64
N SER A 129 3.95 -2.00 -15.16
CA SER A 129 4.81 -3.18 -15.18
C SER A 129 5.23 -3.63 -13.76
N GLU A 130 5.36 -2.72 -12.81
CA GLU A 130 5.61 -3.06 -11.40
C GLU A 130 4.36 -3.60 -10.72
N ILE A 131 3.21 -2.99 -10.99
CA ILE A 131 1.92 -3.43 -10.45
C ILE A 131 1.56 -4.83 -10.97
N GLU A 132 1.82 -5.11 -12.26
CA GLU A 132 1.54 -6.41 -12.89
C GLU A 132 2.43 -7.56 -12.36
N LYS A 133 3.56 -7.27 -11.69
CA LYS A 133 4.44 -8.30 -11.07
C LYS A 133 3.74 -9.11 -9.99
N ALA A 134 2.72 -8.55 -9.34
CA ALA A 134 1.96 -9.22 -8.29
C ALA A 134 0.45 -9.16 -8.55
N PRO A 135 -0.32 -10.19 -8.19
CA PRO A 135 -1.78 -10.15 -8.29
C PRO A 135 -2.40 -9.03 -7.44
N PRO A 136 -3.56 -8.47 -7.83
CA PRO A 136 -4.22 -7.39 -7.08
C PRO A 136 -4.46 -7.69 -5.59
N GLY A 137 -4.71 -8.97 -5.25
CA GLY A 137 -4.88 -9.39 -3.87
C GLY A 137 -3.64 -9.20 -2.99
N VAL A 138 -2.43 -9.37 -3.58
CA VAL A 138 -1.17 -9.15 -2.87
C VAL A 138 -0.96 -7.67 -2.55
N HIS A 139 -1.31 -6.78 -3.46
CA HIS A 139 -1.24 -5.35 -3.22
C HIS A 139 -2.22 -4.89 -2.13
N LEU A 140 -3.43 -5.47 -2.12
CA LEU A 140 -4.41 -5.20 -1.07
C LEU A 140 -3.90 -5.68 0.30
N ASP A 141 -3.27 -6.86 0.37
CA ASP A 141 -2.69 -7.41 1.60
C ASP A 141 -1.54 -6.53 2.12
N ARG A 142 -0.68 -6.05 1.23
CA ARG A 142 0.39 -5.08 1.54
C ARG A 142 -0.17 -3.77 2.12
N LEU A 143 -1.28 -3.25 1.59
CA LEU A 143 -1.93 -2.06 2.14
C LEU A 143 -2.57 -2.35 3.52
N GLN A 144 -3.15 -3.54 3.73
CA GLN A 144 -3.68 -3.96 5.03
C GLN A 144 -2.58 -4.14 6.10
N ALA A 145 -1.32 -4.35 5.69
CA ALA A 145 -0.20 -4.40 6.62
C ALA A 145 -0.03 -3.10 7.43
N ILE A 146 -0.49 -1.95 6.90
CA ILE A 146 -0.51 -0.66 7.61
C ILE A 146 -1.37 -0.76 8.87
N ASP A 147 -2.52 -1.45 8.82
CA ASP A 147 -3.38 -1.67 9.98
C ASP A 147 -2.65 -2.45 11.08
N THR A 148 -1.87 -3.46 10.70
CA THR A 148 -1.04 -4.24 11.62
C THR A 148 0.02 -3.36 12.30
N LEU A 149 0.66 -2.47 11.53
CA LEU A 149 1.63 -1.50 12.07
C LEU A 149 0.95 -0.50 13.02
N ARG A 150 -0.22 0.03 12.64
CA ARG A 150 -1.02 0.93 13.48
C ARG A 150 -1.39 0.28 14.81
N GLU A 151 -1.90 -0.97 14.77
CA GLU A 151 -2.30 -1.71 15.98
C GLU A 151 -1.11 -1.92 16.92
N PHE A 152 0.05 -2.24 16.37
CA PHE A 152 1.28 -2.36 17.17
C PHE A 152 1.70 -1.02 17.78
N TYR A 153 1.77 0.06 16.98
CA TYR A 153 2.22 1.37 17.46
C TYR A 153 1.22 2.07 18.38
N GLY A 154 -0.08 1.85 18.19
CA GLY A 154 -1.16 2.37 19.03
C GLY A 154 -1.53 1.47 20.21
N GLY A 155 -1.06 0.22 20.19
CA GLY A 155 -1.41 -0.81 21.16
C GLY A 155 -0.61 -0.78 22.45
N GLN A 156 -0.95 -1.74 23.32
CA GLN A 156 -0.24 -1.96 24.59
C GLN A 156 1.19 -2.46 24.38
N SER A 157 1.53 -2.99 23.22
CA SER A 157 2.83 -3.56 22.88
C SER A 157 3.96 -2.56 23.03
N ARG A 158 3.75 -1.34 22.55
CA ARG A 158 4.73 -0.27 22.64
C ARG A 158 4.85 0.31 24.04
N LEU A 159 3.73 0.36 24.79
CA LEU A 159 3.72 0.81 26.18
C LEU A 159 4.46 -0.16 27.10
N LEU A 160 4.48 -1.45 26.75
CA LEU A 160 5.23 -2.46 27.48
C LEU A 160 6.73 -2.12 27.57
N LEU A 161 7.32 -1.64 26.46
CA LEU A 161 8.73 -1.25 26.40
C LEU A 161 9.05 -0.10 27.37
N VAL A 162 8.08 0.80 27.55
CA VAL A 162 8.19 1.93 28.49
C VAL A 162 8.00 1.48 29.94
N ASP A 163 7.11 0.51 30.16
CA ASP A 163 6.77 0.01 31.51
C ASP A 163 7.79 -1.04 32.01
N LEU A 164 8.54 -1.71 31.14
CA LEU A 164 9.50 -2.76 31.52
C LEU A 164 10.61 -2.32 32.50
N PRO A 165 11.21 -1.11 32.42
CA PRO A 165 12.20 -0.65 33.39
C PRO A 165 11.67 -0.56 34.81
N PHE A 166 10.37 -0.34 34.98
CA PHE A 166 9.76 -0.24 36.33
C PHE A 166 9.68 -1.57 37.08
N LEU A 167 9.83 -2.69 36.37
CA LEU A 167 10.02 -4.01 36.98
C LEU A 167 11.15 -3.99 38.03
N PHE A 168 12.28 -3.35 37.71
CA PHE A 168 13.42 -3.27 38.60
C PHE A 168 13.12 -2.41 39.84
N ILE A 169 12.26 -1.40 39.73
CA ILE A 169 11.80 -0.58 40.85
C ILE A 169 10.95 -1.42 41.80
N PHE A 170 10.00 -2.22 41.27
CA PHE A 170 9.18 -3.11 42.10
C PHE A 170 10.03 -4.16 42.79
N LEU A 171 11.00 -4.80 42.11
CA LEU A 171 11.92 -5.77 42.71
C LEU A 171 12.82 -5.12 43.77
N GLY A 172 13.35 -3.90 43.48
CA GLY A 172 14.15 -3.15 44.45
C GLY A 172 13.36 -2.82 45.71
N LEU A 173 12.08 -2.47 45.58
CA LEU A 173 11.24 -2.19 46.75
C LEU A 173 10.91 -3.46 47.53
N ILE A 174 10.66 -4.60 46.86
CA ILE A 174 10.52 -5.90 47.53
C ILE A 174 11.80 -6.24 48.33
N PHE A 175 12.99 -5.97 47.75
CA PHE A 175 14.26 -6.20 48.43
C PHE A 175 14.43 -5.32 49.68
N VAL A 176 14.05 -4.04 49.61
CA VAL A 176 14.15 -3.11 50.76
C VAL A 176 13.18 -3.49 51.88
N ILE A 177 11.96 -3.93 51.54
CA ILE A 177 10.94 -4.29 52.56
C ILE A 177 11.12 -5.72 53.07
N GLY A 178 11.30 -6.68 52.16
CA GLY A 178 11.24 -8.12 52.43
C GLY A 178 12.58 -8.85 52.38
N GLY A 179 13.68 -8.13 52.08
CA GLY A 179 15.02 -8.72 51.99
C GLY A 179 15.07 -9.92 51.02
N PRO A 180 15.37 -11.14 51.53
CA PRO A 180 15.56 -12.32 50.67
C PRO A 180 14.29 -12.81 49.98
N VAL A 181 13.09 -12.31 50.32
CA VAL A 181 11.83 -12.65 49.66
C VAL A 181 11.88 -12.29 48.16
N VAL A 182 12.70 -11.31 47.74
CA VAL A 182 12.89 -10.90 46.35
C VAL A 182 13.41 -12.04 45.47
N LEU A 183 14.09 -13.04 46.02
CA LEU A 183 14.59 -14.19 45.26
C LEU A 183 13.44 -15.01 44.64
N VAL A 184 12.26 -15.00 45.27
CA VAL A 184 11.08 -15.71 44.77
C VAL A 184 10.59 -15.11 43.43
N PRO A 185 10.19 -13.83 43.34
CA PRO A 185 9.77 -13.26 42.08
C PRO A 185 10.91 -13.25 41.04
N LEU A 186 12.17 -13.11 41.45
CA LEU A 186 13.30 -13.17 40.52
C LEU A 186 13.43 -14.55 39.87
N ALA A 187 13.32 -15.65 40.63
CA ALA A 187 13.34 -17.01 40.10
C ALA A 187 12.14 -17.29 39.18
N MET A 188 10.96 -16.80 39.54
CA MET A 188 9.76 -16.96 38.74
C MET A 188 9.80 -16.13 37.44
N ILE A 189 10.40 -14.95 37.46
CA ILE A 189 10.68 -14.13 36.27
C ILE A 189 11.64 -14.88 35.34
N ALA A 190 12.71 -15.46 35.86
CA ALA A 190 13.65 -16.26 35.07
C ALA A 190 12.95 -17.49 34.44
N LEU A 191 12.11 -18.19 35.20
CA LEU A 191 11.31 -19.30 34.72
C LEU A 191 10.35 -18.86 33.60
N LEU A 192 9.64 -17.75 33.80
CA LEU A 192 8.72 -17.19 32.83
C LEU A 192 9.45 -16.78 31.53
N ALA A 193 10.64 -16.20 31.64
CA ALA A 193 11.47 -15.82 30.48
C ALA A 193 11.88 -17.06 29.66
N VAL A 194 12.29 -18.14 30.34
CA VAL A 194 12.61 -19.42 29.66
C VAL A 194 11.39 -19.97 28.91
N VAL A 195 10.23 -20.05 29.59
CA VAL A 195 8.97 -20.50 28.96
C VAL A 195 8.61 -19.62 27.75
N SER A 196 8.76 -18.29 27.89
CA SER A 196 8.45 -17.34 26.81
C SER A 196 9.35 -17.53 25.59
N ILE A 197 10.65 -17.80 25.77
CA ILE A 197 11.58 -18.03 24.65
C ILE A 197 11.21 -19.32 23.89
N PHE A 198 10.93 -20.42 24.59
CA PHE A 198 10.55 -21.68 23.95
C PHE A 198 9.20 -21.57 23.25
N ALA A 199 8.22 -20.97 23.91
CA ALA A 199 6.89 -20.75 23.35
C ALA A 199 6.94 -19.83 22.11
N GLY A 200 7.74 -18.77 22.17
CA GLY A 200 7.90 -17.83 21.06
C GLY A 200 8.46 -18.48 19.81
N ARG A 201 9.48 -19.33 19.96
CA ARG A 201 10.03 -20.09 18.82
C ARG A 201 9.01 -21.04 18.18
N ALA A 202 8.28 -21.80 19.00
CA ALA A 202 7.26 -22.72 18.53
C ALA A 202 6.08 -22.00 17.83
N LEU A 203 5.74 -20.81 18.32
CA LEU A 203 4.64 -20.02 17.76
C LEU A 203 5.02 -19.36 16.43
N LYS A 204 6.27 -18.92 16.29
CA LYS A 204 6.79 -18.32 15.06
C LYS A 204 6.64 -19.26 13.86
N GLU A 205 7.10 -20.49 13.99
CA GLU A 205 7.03 -21.48 12.91
C GLU A 205 5.58 -21.77 12.47
N ARG A 206 4.66 -21.86 13.47
CA ARG A 206 3.24 -22.09 13.18
C ARG A 206 2.55 -20.88 12.55
N GLN A 207 2.96 -19.68 12.91
CA GLN A 207 2.39 -18.45 12.35
C GLN A 207 2.77 -18.28 10.87
N ALA A 208 4.02 -18.59 10.49
CA ALA A 208 4.46 -18.58 9.10
C ALA A 208 3.65 -19.59 8.24
N GLN A 209 3.47 -20.82 8.74
CA GLN A 209 2.64 -21.83 8.05
C GLN A 209 1.17 -21.39 7.90
N ARG A 210 0.63 -20.70 8.91
CA ARG A 210 -0.74 -20.19 8.86
C ARG A 210 -0.89 -19.08 7.82
N ALA A 211 0.05 -18.14 7.74
CA ALA A 211 0.03 -17.07 6.75
C ALA A 211 -0.05 -17.63 5.32
N GLU A 212 0.80 -18.59 4.97
CA GLU A 212 0.77 -19.24 3.65
C GLU A 212 -0.59 -19.92 3.34
N LEU A 213 -1.24 -20.53 4.33
CA LEU A 213 -2.57 -21.14 4.15
C LEU A 213 -3.67 -20.09 3.99
N ASP A 214 -3.58 -18.97 4.71
CA ASP A 214 -4.52 -17.86 4.60
C ASP A 214 -4.39 -17.19 3.22
N ASP A 215 -3.17 -16.98 2.69
CA ASP A 215 -2.92 -16.45 1.34
C ASP A 215 -3.53 -17.31 0.25
N ARG A 216 -3.36 -18.65 0.34
CA ARG A 216 -3.98 -19.59 -0.60
C ARG A 216 -5.50 -19.52 -0.57
N ARG A 217 -6.08 -19.35 0.62
CA ARG A 217 -7.53 -19.22 0.81
C ARG A 217 -8.06 -17.91 0.21
N TYR A 218 -7.39 -16.79 0.45
CA TYR A 218 -7.76 -15.48 -0.12
C TYR A 218 -7.64 -15.48 -1.64
N SER A 219 -6.55 -16.03 -2.18
CA SER A 219 -6.36 -16.18 -3.63
C SER A 219 -7.49 -16.98 -4.28
N PHE A 220 -7.92 -18.09 -3.64
CA PHE A 220 -9.06 -18.86 -4.11
C PHE A 220 -10.38 -18.06 -4.09
N ILE A 221 -10.63 -17.26 -3.05
CA ILE A 221 -11.85 -16.44 -2.98
C ILE A 221 -11.85 -15.39 -4.10
N ILE A 222 -10.72 -14.73 -4.35
CA ILE A 222 -10.57 -13.76 -5.43
C ILE A 222 -10.80 -14.45 -6.79
N GLU A 223 -10.19 -15.62 -7.03
CA GLU A 223 -10.39 -16.42 -8.25
C GLU A 223 -11.88 -16.76 -8.46
N ALA A 224 -12.55 -17.23 -7.40
CA ALA A 224 -13.97 -17.62 -7.46
C ALA A 224 -14.89 -16.41 -7.70
N LEU A 225 -14.61 -15.26 -7.07
CA LEU A 225 -15.40 -14.03 -7.28
C LEU A 225 -15.19 -13.46 -8.68
N SER A 226 -13.97 -13.45 -9.18
CA SER A 226 -13.66 -13.01 -10.54
C SER A 226 -14.30 -13.89 -11.60
N GLY A 227 -14.37 -15.21 -11.34
CA GLY A 227 -14.99 -16.19 -12.23
C GLY A 227 -16.45 -16.55 -11.90
N ILE A 228 -17.16 -15.74 -11.11
CA ILE A 228 -18.47 -16.11 -10.55
C ILE A 228 -19.51 -16.45 -11.63
N GLN A 229 -19.51 -15.74 -12.75
CA GLN A 229 -20.40 -16.01 -13.87
C GLN A 229 -20.16 -17.39 -14.49
N THR A 230 -18.88 -17.75 -14.65
CA THR A 230 -18.49 -19.08 -15.15
C THR A 230 -18.93 -20.18 -14.18
N ILE A 231 -18.71 -19.97 -12.88
CA ILE A 231 -19.13 -20.91 -11.83
C ILE A 231 -20.65 -21.13 -11.91
N LYS A 232 -21.42 -20.02 -12.04
CA LYS A 232 -22.88 -20.07 -12.12
C LYS A 232 -23.40 -20.70 -13.42
N SER A 233 -22.83 -20.31 -14.56
CA SER A 233 -23.27 -20.84 -15.86
C SER A 233 -22.95 -22.31 -16.08
N MET A 234 -21.87 -22.81 -15.46
CA MET A 234 -21.43 -24.19 -15.55
C MET A 234 -21.88 -25.09 -14.37
N ALA A 235 -22.67 -24.55 -13.43
CA ALA A 235 -23.11 -25.22 -12.21
C ALA A 235 -21.94 -25.85 -11.41
N MET A 236 -20.83 -25.10 -11.27
CA MET A 236 -19.61 -25.57 -10.61
C MET A 236 -19.60 -25.33 -9.09
N GLU A 237 -20.68 -24.81 -8.50
CA GLU A 237 -20.75 -24.50 -7.06
C GLU A 237 -20.32 -25.68 -6.17
N PRO A 238 -20.78 -26.92 -6.39
CA PRO A 238 -20.38 -28.01 -5.52
C PRO A 238 -18.89 -28.36 -5.60
N GLN A 239 -18.26 -28.17 -6.76
CA GLN A 239 -16.83 -28.37 -6.95
C GLN A 239 -16.02 -27.31 -6.24
N MET A 240 -16.40 -26.01 -6.41
CA MET A 240 -15.76 -24.89 -5.76
C MET A 240 -15.92 -24.94 -4.25
N GLN A 241 -17.12 -25.31 -3.76
CA GLN A 241 -17.37 -25.50 -2.33
C GLN A 241 -16.45 -26.57 -1.74
N ARG A 242 -16.30 -27.73 -2.39
CA ARG A 242 -15.39 -28.80 -1.93
C ARG A 242 -13.93 -28.39 -1.97
N ARG A 243 -13.53 -27.54 -2.94
CA ARG A 243 -12.17 -27.01 -3.01
C ARG A 243 -11.92 -26.04 -1.86
N TYR A 244 -12.86 -25.13 -1.59
CA TYR A 244 -12.81 -24.21 -0.46
C TYR A 244 -12.79 -24.94 0.89
N GLU A 245 -13.64 -25.94 1.06
CA GLU A 245 -13.76 -26.74 2.29
C GLU A 245 -12.44 -27.44 2.64
N ARG A 246 -11.72 -27.98 1.64
CA ARG A 246 -10.38 -28.54 1.84
C ARG A 246 -9.35 -27.50 2.28
N LEU A 247 -9.34 -26.32 1.67
CA LEU A 247 -8.47 -25.21 2.06
C LEU A 247 -8.81 -24.76 3.49
N GLN A 248 -10.09 -24.57 3.77
CA GLN A 248 -10.58 -24.13 5.06
C GLN A 248 -10.30 -25.14 6.19
N SER A 249 -10.47 -26.44 5.94
CA SER A 249 -10.19 -27.48 6.93
C SER A 249 -8.70 -27.51 7.32
N THR A 250 -7.81 -27.37 6.34
CA THR A 250 -6.36 -27.31 6.56
C THR A 250 -6.00 -26.05 7.35
N GLY A 251 -6.53 -24.88 6.96
CA GLY A 251 -6.33 -23.62 7.65
C GLY A 251 -6.88 -23.62 9.08
N ALA A 252 -8.11 -24.15 9.28
CA ALA A 252 -8.73 -24.28 10.59
C ALA A 252 -7.92 -25.20 11.53
N GLY A 253 -7.36 -26.29 11.00
CA GLY A 253 -6.46 -27.17 11.75
C GLY A 253 -5.19 -26.47 12.23
N SER A 254 -4.57 -25.64 11.38
CA SER A 254 -3.40 -24.83 11.75
C SER A 254 -3.77 -23.75 12.75
N ALA A 255 -4.89 -23.04 12.54
CA ALA A 255 -5.38 -22.01 13.45
C ALA A 255 -5.67 -22.59 14.86
N TYR A 256 -6.35 -23.74 14.92
CA TYR A 256 -6.62 -24.44 16.18
C TYR A 256 -5.33 -24.71 16.96
N LYS A 257 -4.30 -25.28 16.31
CA LYS A 257 -3.03 -25.58 16.96
C LYS A 257 -2.33 -24.30 17.49
N SER A 258 -2.42 -23.19 16.75
CA SER A 258 -1.84 -21.92 17.17
C SER A 258 -2.59 -21.30 18.35
N ILE A 259 -3.94 -21.34 18.32
CA ILE A 259 -4.80 -20.85 19.41
C ILE A 259 -4.57 -21.68 20.69
N VAL A 260 -4.54 -22.99 20.59
CA VAL A 260 -4.29 -23.87 21.75
C VAL A 260 -2.92 -23.60 22.35
N LEU A 261 -1.88 -23.46 21.51
CA LEU A 261 -0.54 -23.13 22.01
C LEU A 261 -0.51 -21.76 22.69
N GLY A 262 -1.12 -20.74 22.08
CA GLY A 262 -1.20 -19.39 22.68
C GLY A 262 -1.92 -19.39 24.03
N ASN A 263 -3.08 -20.06 24.10
CA ASN A 263 -3.84 -20.19 25.35
C ASN A 263 -3.08 -20.98 26.42
N LEU A 264 -2.37 -22.05 26.04
CA LEU A 264 -1.54 -22.82 26.94
C LEU A 264 -0.42 -21.97 27.53
N VAL A 265 0.26 -21.19 26.71
CA VAL A 265 1.31 -20.26 27.15
C VAL A 265 0.75 -19.21 28.11
N GLN A 266 -0.40 -18.63 27.82
CA GLN A 266 -1.05 -17.67 28.71
C GLN A 266 -1.49 -18.31 30.03
N THR A 267 -2.01 -19.54 29.99
CA THR A 267 -2.40 -20.31 31.18
C THR A 267 -1.18 -20.63 32.07
N ILE A 268 -0.06 -21.06 31.47
CA ILE A 268 1.19 -21.29 32.19
C ILE A 268 1.67 -20.00 32.87
N GLY A 269 1.60 -18.87 32.17
CA GLY A 269 1.92 -17.56 32.73
C GLY A 269 1.06 -17.21 33.94
N GLY A 270 -0.24 -17.45 33.86
CA GLY A 270 -1.17 -17.29 34.99
C GLY A 270 -0.84 -18.21 36.19
N ILE A 271 -0.51 -19.48 35.91
CA ILE A 271 -0.09 -20.44 36.96
C ILE A 271 1.21 -19.96 37.65
N ILE A 272 2.20 -19.52 36.85
CA ILE A 272 3.47 -18.98 37.40
C ILE A 272 3.19 -17.75 38.28
N SER A 273 2.27 -16.86 37.86
CA SER A 273 1.88 -15.70 38.66
C SER A 273 1.25 -16.08 40.01
N ASN A 274 0.30 -17.03 39.98
CA ASN A 274 -0.32 -17.52 41.20
C ASN A 274 0.69 -18.25 42.12
N LEU A 275 1.56 -19.06 41.53
CA LEU A 275 2.63 -19.75 42.25
C LEU A 275 3.60 -18.76 42.90
N THR A 276 3.93 -17.67 42.21
CA THR A 276 4.76 -16.58 42.76
C THR A 276 4.11 -16.00 44.01
N MET A 277 2.80 -15.73 43.96
CA MET A 277 2.08 -15.21 45.12
C MET A 277 2.09 -16.18 46.28
N ILE A 278 1.85 -17.45 46.05
CA ILE A 278 1.89 -18.52 47.09
C ILE A 278 3.29 -18.61 47.70
N LEU A 279 4.33 -18.61 46.88
CA LEU A 279 5.71 -18.73 47.36
C LEU A 279 6.17 -17.47 48.11
N ILE A 280 5.76 -16.27 47.69
CA ILE A 280 6.02 -15.02 48.43
C ILE A 280 5.37 -15.09 49.82
N VAL A 281 4.09 -15.50 49.89
CA VAL A 281 3.36 -15.63 51.14
C VAL A 281 4.02 -16.68 52.04
N SER A 282 4.38 -17.86 51.50
CA SER A 282 4.98 -18.94 52.27
C SER A 282 6.37 -18.60 52.78
N ALA A 283 7.26 -18.09 51.93
CA ALA A 283 8.61 -17.68 52.32
C ALA A 283 8.58 -16.48 53.26
N GLY A 284 7.72 -15.50 52.98
CA GLY A 284 7.56 -14.33 53.83
C GLY A 284 6.94 -14.66 55.21
N ALA A 285 5.99 -15.60 55.27
CA ALA A 285 5.44 -16.07 56.56
C ALA A 285 6.51 -16.67 57.46
N LEU A 286 7.46 -17.45 56.92
CA LEU A 286 8.59 -17.97 57.69
C LEU A 286 9.47 -16.83 58.24
N LEU A 287 9.67 -15.76 57.47
CA LEU A 287 10.43 -14.59 57.92
C LEU A 287 9.66 -13.75 58.96
N VAL A 288 8.32 -13.70 58.86
CA VAL A 288 7.47 -13.05 59.88
C VAL A 288 7.53 -13.82 61.21
N ILE A 289 7.42 -15.16 61.15
CA ILE A 289 7.56 -16.01 62.32
C ILE A 289 8.96 -15.86 62.98
N GLY A 290 9.99 -15.70 62.09
CA GLY A 290 11.36 -15.42 62.53
C GLY A 290 11.61 -13.99 63.03
N GLY A 291 10.62 -13.10 63.01
CA GLY A 291 10.69 -11.71 63.47
C GLY A 291 11.50 -10.76 62.60
N THR A 292 11.88 -11.18 61.40
CA THR A 292 12.70 -10.38 60.49
C THR A 292 11.85 -9.58 59.46
N LEU A 293 10.56 -9.91 59.29
CA LEU A 293 9.61 -9.23 58.41
C LEU A 293 8.34 -8.90 59.18
N SER A 294 7.73 -7.74 58.95
CA SER A 294 6.41 -7.39 59.47
C SER A 294 5.28 -8.03 58.70
N VAL A 295 4.09 -8.14 59.29
CA VAL A 295 2.88 -8.63 58.59
C VAL A 295 2.49 -7.69 57.46
N GLY A 296 2.59 -6.38 57.68
CA GLY A 296 2.36 -5.38 56.62
C GLY A 296 3.39 -5.46 55.49
N GLY A 297 4.67 -5.72 55.84
CA GLY A 297 5.73 -5.96 54.87
C GLY A 297 5.45 -7.18 53.99
N LEU A 298 4.95 -8.29 54.55
CA LEU A 298 4.53 -9.47 53.82
C LEU A 298 3.39 -9.14 52.84
N ALA A 299 2.37 -8.44 53.31
CA ALA A 299 1.24 -8.04 52.48
C ALA A 299 1.66 -7.11 51.31
N ALA A 300 2.55 -6.14 51.59
CA ALA A 300 3.11 -5.25 50.59
C ALA A 300 3.96 -6.01 49.56
N CYS A 301 4.85 -6.93 49.97
CA CYS A 301 5.65 -7.76 49.10
C CYS A 301 4.80 -8.65 48.18
N THR A 302 3.68 -9.18 48.68
CA THR A 302 2.75 -9.99 47.89
C THR A 302 2.11 -9.18 46.75
N LEU A 303 1.65 -7.95 47.02
CA LEU A 303 1.07 -7.06 46.02
C LEU A 303 2.11 -6.58 45.00
N LEU A 304 3.30 -6.22 45.45
CA LEU A 304 4.40 -5.79 44.61
C LEU A 304 4.88 -6.93 43.70
N GLY A 305 4.93 -8.18 44.22
CA GLY A 305 5.27 -9.37 43.42
C GLY A 305 4.30 -9.61 42.27
N GLY A 306 3.00 -9.50 42.55
CA GLY A 306 1.98 -9.58 41.50
C GLY A 306 2.15 -8.49 40.42
N ARG A 307 2.47 -7.24 40.80
CA ARG A 307 2.72 -6.15 39.87
C ARG A 307 4.02 -6.31 39.06
N ALA A 308 5.07 -6.86 39.69
CA ALA A 308 6.34 -7.11 38.99
C ALA A 308 6.22 -8.12 37.84
N LEU A 309 5.31 -9.09 37.92
CA LEU A 309 5.13 -10.08 36.85
C LEU A 309 4.25 -9.56 35.70
N GLN A 310 3.40 -8.56 35.94
CA GLN A 310 2.44 -8.07 34.93
C GLN A 310 3.07 -7.63 33.59
N PRO A 311 4.18 -6.87 33.56
CA PRO A 311 4.81 -6.51 32.28
C PRO A 311 5.27 -7.72 31.49
N LEU A 312 5.77 -8.76 32.16
CA LEU A 312 6.24 -9.97 31.49
C LEU A 312 5.10 -10.82 30.93
N LEU A 313 3.98 -10.94 31.67
CA LEU A 313 2.78 -11.62 31.19
C LEU A 313 2.20 -10.92 29.95
N LYS A 314 2.18 -9.58 29.93
CA LYS A 314 1.81 -8.80 28.75
C LYS A 314 2.83 -9.00 27.62
N GLY A 315 4.12 -9.10 27.92
CA GLY A 315 5.19 -9.36 26.96
C GLY A 315 5.01 -10.65 26.17
N MET A 316 4.40 -11.67 26.77
CA MET A 316 4.11 -12.92 26.08
C MET A 316 3.08 -12.73 24.95
N SER A 317 2.07 -11.88 25.13
CA SER A 317 1.12 -11.56 24.06
C SER A 317 1.72 -10.64 23.00
N VAL A 318 2.63 -9.76 23.40
CA VAL A 318 3.34 -8.85 22.49
C VAL A 318 4.33 -9.58 21.59
N TRP A 319 4.90 -10.68 22.07
CA TRP A 319 5.84 -11.49 21.28
C TRP A 319 5.24 -12.00 19.96
N THR A 320 3.97 -12.38 19.98
CA THR A 320 3.25 -12.78 18.75
C THR A 320 3.03 -11.61 17.80
N GLN A 321 2.74 -10.43 18.34
CA GLN A 321 2.56 -9.22 17.53
C GLN A 321 3.88 -8.70 16.94
N LEU A 322 5.02 -8.91 17.59
CA LEU A 322 6.33 -8.56 17.03
C LEU A 322 6.65 -9.33 15.76
N GLN A 323 6.20 -10.56 15.64
CA GLN A 323 6.45 -11.36 14.43
C GLN A 323 5.58 -10.95 13.24
N SER A 324 4.31 -10.60 13.50
CA SER A 324 3.45 -10.01 12.45
C SER A 324 3.94 -8.62 12.05
N LEU A 325 4.58 -7.90 12.97
CA LEU A 325 5.20 -6.61 12.69
C LEU A 325 6.34 -6.70 11.67
N ASP A 326 7.23 -7.71 11.80
CA ASP A 326 8.35 -7.88 10.87
C ASP A 326 7.85 -8.18 9.45
N VAL A 327 6.82 -9.03 9.32
CA VAL A 327 6.17 -9.31 8.03
C VAL A 327 5.50 -8.05 7.47
N ALA A 328 4.72 -7.34 8.29
CA ALA A 328 4.05 -6.12 7.87
C ALA A 328 5.04 -5.02 7.45
N ARG A 329 6.19 -4.91 8.13
CA ARG A 329 7.26 -3.98 7.73
C ARG A 329 7.86 -4.34 6.38
N ALA A 330 8.12 -5.62 6.13
CA ALA A 330 8.63 -6.07 4.84
C ALA A 330 7.64 -5.76 3.71
N GLN A 331 6.35 -6.04 3.90
CA GLN A 331 5.29 -5.75 2.94
C GLN A 331 5.16 -4.24 2.65
N VAL A 332 5.25 -3.40 3.67
CA VAL A 332 5.23 -1.93 3.51
C VAL A 332 6.51 -1.44 2.84
N ALA A 333 7.68 -2.02 3.15
CA ALA A 333 8.94 -1.65 2.50
C ALA A 333 8.90 -1.92 0.99
N GLU A 334 8.33 -3.04 0.55
CA GLU A 334 8.13 -3.34 -0.87
C GLU A 334 7.25 -2.27 -1.58
N LEU A 335 6.24 -1.71 -0.90
CA LEU A 335 5.46 -0.60 -1.44
C LEU A 335 6.26 0.72 -1.45
N GLN A 336 7.16 0.91 -0.50
CA GLN A 336 8.02 2.11 -0.44
C GLN A 336 9.13 2.11 -1.49
N GLU A 337 9.51 0.95 -1.99
CA GLU A 337 10.47 0.80 -3.10
C GLU A 337 9.84 1.13 -4.46
N MET A 338 8.49 1.18 -4.56
CA MET A 338 7.81 1.64 -5.77
C MET A 338 8.08 3.12 -6.03
N ASP A 339 7.89 3.53 -7.27
CA ASP A 339 8.09 4.91 -7.70
C ASP A 339 7.37 5.90 -6.78
N ALA A 340 8.04 6.99 -6.44
CA ALA A 340 7.43 8.05 -5.64
C ALA A 340 6.46 8.87 -6.49
N ALA A 341 5.49 9.51 -5.81
CA ALA A 341 4.69 10.54 -6.46
C ALA A 341 5.61 11.65 -7.04
N PRO A 342 5.28 12.21 -8.22
CA PRO A 342 6.04 13.30 -8.80
C PRO A 342 6.09 14.50 -7.84
N GLU A 343 7.21 15.21 -7.80
CA GLU A 343 7.39 16.40 -6.94
C GLU A 343 6.47 17.56 -7.36
N ALA A 344 6.02 17.59 -8.62
CA ALA A 344 5.14 18.60 -9.17
C ALA A 344 3.98 17.96 -9.94
N GLU A 345 2.86 18.65 -10.02
CA GLU A 345 1.74 18.23 -10.86
C GLU A 345 2.18 18.20 -12.34
N PRO A 346 1.84 17.12 -13.10
CA PRO A 346 2.15 17.03 -14.52
C PRO A 346 1.57 18.21 -15.29
N GLN A 347 2.34 18.76 -16.24
CA GLN A 347 1.95 19.92 -17.05
C GLN A 347 2.02 19.58 -18.53
N HIS A 348 1.14 20.21 -19.30
CA HIS A 348 1.21 20.13 -20.75
C HIS A 348 2.54 20.65 -21.28
N ILE A 349 3.13 19.93 -22.23
CA ILE A 349 4.37 20.36 -22.88
C ILE A 349 4.00 21.40 -23.95
N ALA A 350 4.51 22.63 -23.75
CA ALA A 350 4.34 23.68 -24.74
C ALA A 350 4.99 23.23 -26.07
N ASP A 351 4.29 23.50 -27.18
CA ASP A 351 4.77 23.25 -28.56
C ASP A 351 4.97 21.77 -28.93
N LEU A 352 4.29 20.82 -28.24
CA LEU A 352 4.30 19.42 -28.63
C LEU A 352 3.60 19.26 -29.99
N GLU A 353 4.33 18.76 -31.00
CA GLU A 353 3.80 18.53 -32.35
C GLU A 353 3.16 17.15 -32.50
N GLY A 354 3.62 16.16 -31.72
CA GLY A 354 3.14 14.78 -31.73
C GLY A 354 3.86 13.90 -32.74
N HIS A 355 5.14 14.15 -33.01
CA HIS A 355 6.02 13.25 -33.76
C HIS A 355 6.40 12.07 -32.89
N VAL A 356 6.16 10.83 -33.35
CA VAL A 356 6.52 9.60 -32.61
C VAL A 356 7.59 8.84 -33.37
N SER A 357 8.70 8.48 -32.70
CA SER A 357 9.76 7.70 -33.33
C SER A 357 10.26 6.55 -32.43
N PHE A 358 10.35 5.38 -33.02
CA PHE A 358 11.00 4.19 -32.47
C PHE A 358 12.34 4.02 -33.16
N ARG A 359 13.42 3.85 -32.40
CA ARG A 359 14.79 3.70 -32.91
C ARG A 359 15.37 2.39 -32.42
N ASP A 360 15.48 1.40 -33.30
CA ASP A 360 16.05 0.07 -33.05
C ASP A 360 15.56 -0.63 -31.77
N VAL A 361 14.27 -0.51 -31.52
CA VAL A 361 13.64 -0.97 -30.28
C VAL A 361 13.55 -2.49 -30.27
N SER A 362 14.12 -3.10 -29.21
CA SER A 362 13.98 -4.52 -28.89
C SER A 362 13.31 -4.67 -27.54
N PHE A 363 12.39 -5.64 -27.42
CA PHE A 363 11.64 -5.87 -26.17
C PHE A 363 11.08 -7.28 -26.08
N GLY A 364 11.07 -7.85 -24.85
CA GLY A 364 10.43 -9.11 -24.50
C GLY A 364 9.85 -9.11 -23.09
N TYR A 365 8.74 -9.81 -22.85
CA TYR A 365 8.18 -9.98 -21.49
C TYR A 365 8.92 -11.01 -20.63
N GLY A 366 10.03 -11.59 -21.10
CA GLY A 366 10.86 -12.56 -20.41
C GLY A 366 12.09 -12.90 -21.22
N GLU A 367 13.08 -13.54 -20.60
CA GLU A 367 14.41 -13.79 -21.17
C GLU A 367 14.40 -14.50 -22.53
N ASP A 368 13.37 -15.31 -22.86
CA ASP A 368 13.28 -16.08 -24.10
C ASP A 368 12.15 -15.61 -25.07
N SER A 369 11.44 -14.50 -24.80
CA SER A 369 10.28 -14.09 -25.59
C SER A 369 10.47 -12.71 -26.24
N ALA A 370 11.36 -12.61 -27.24
CA ALA A 370 11.47 -11.38 -28.04
C ALA A 370 10.17 -11.10 -28.81
N ILE A 371 9.49 -10.01 -28.46
CA ILE A 371 8.27 -9.53 -29.12
C ILE A 371 8.59 -8.51 -30.19
N LEU A 372 9.56 -7.62 -29.92
CA LEU A 372 10.10 -6.66 -30.87
C LEU A 372 11.59 -6.93 -31.07
N ASP A 373 12.05 -6.87 -32.33
CA ASP A 373 13.44 -7.11 -32.71
C ASP A 373 13.92 -5.99 -33.64
N LYS A 374 14.71 -5.05 -33.09
CA LYS A 374 15.23 -3.85 -33.77
C LYS A 374 14.14 -3.12 -34.56
N PHE A 375 13.02 -2.90 -33.88
CA PHE A 375 11.85 -2.26 -34.48
C PHE A 375 12.09 -0.76 -34.61
N SER A 376 11.99 -0.24 -35.83
CA SER A 376 12.09 1.19 -36.14
C SER A 376 10.86 1.67 -36.88
N LEU A 377 10.28 2.79 -36.41
CA LEU A 377 9.07 3.38 -36.96
C LEU A 377 9.05 4.89 -36.72
N ILE A 378 8.65 5.65 -37.72
CA ILE A 378 8.42 7.10 -37.58
C ILE A 378 6.96 7.39 -37.95
N VAL A 379 6.28 8.15 -37.08
CA VAL A 379 4.93 8.68 -37.29
C VAL A 379 5.00 10.20 -37.29
N LYS A 380 4.56 10.83 -38.37
CA LYS A 380 4.63 12.30 -38.55
C LYS A 380 3.52 13.00 -37.76
N PRO A 381 3.72 14.26 -37.32
CA PRO A 381 2.66 15.06 -36.72
C PRO A 381 1.41 15.09 -37.61
N GLY A 382 0.23 14.87 -37.00
CA GLY A 382 -1.05 14.85 -37.72
C GLY A 382 -1.29 13.61 -38.60
N GLU A 383 -0.35 12.67 -38.69
CA GLU A 383 -0.52 11.43 -39.46
C GLU A 383 -1.49 10.47 -38.72
N MET A 384 -2.35 9.82 -39.49
CA MET A 384 -3.13 8.68 -38.98
C MET A 384 -2.48 7.37 -39.47
N LEU A 385 -1.83 6.66 -38.53
CA LEU A 385 -1.22 5.36 -38.76
C LEU A 385 -2.16 4.25 -38.28
N ALA A 386 -2.45 3.27 -39.12
CA ALA A 386 -3.11 2.04 -38.72
C ALA A 386 -2.11 0.90 -38.57
N ILE A 387 -2.20 0.18 -37.46
CA ILE A 387 -1.38 -0.98 -37.15
C ILE A 387 -2.25 -2.23 -37.20
N THR A 388 -1.84 -3.21 -37.99
CA THR A 388 -2.51 -4.50 -38.15
C THR A 388 -1.54 -5.64 -37.83
N GLY A 389 -2.05 -6.86 -37.68
CA GLY A 389 -1.20 -8.05 -37.43
C GLY A 389 -1.86 -9.05 -36.53
N PRO A 390 -1.34 -10.28 -36.44
CA PRO A 390 -1.85 -11.30 -35.54
C PRO A 390 -1.85 -10.87 -34.07
N GLU A 391 -2.70 -11.53 -33.25
CA GLU A 391 -2.64 -11.36 -31.79
C GLU A 391 -1.27 -11.84 -31.26
N GLY A 392 -0.73 -11.13 -30.27
CA GLY A 392 0.56 -11.47 -29.66
C GLY A 392 1.80 -10.89 -30.37
N ASP A 393 1.68 -10.27 -31.55
CA ASP A 393 2.82 -9.72 -32.30
C ASP A 393 3.28 -8.31 -31.82
N GLY A 394 2.86 -7.87 -30.61
CA GLY A 394 3.39 -6.66 -29.97
C GLY A 394 2.66 -5.35 -30.30
N LYS A 395 1.46 -5.37 -30.89
CA LYS A 395 0.70 -4.14 -31.24
C LYS A 395 0.40 -3.27 -30.02
N SER A 396 -0.23 -3.82 -28.97
CA SER A 396 -0.52 -3.09 -27.74
C SER A 396 0.75 -2.75 -26.94
N THR A 397 1.82 -3.54 -27.08
CA THR A 397 3.14 -3.26 -26.53
C THR A 397 3.71 -1.95 -27.07
N LEU A 398 3.56 -1.68 -28.37
CA LEU A 398 3.99 -0.41 -28.96
C LEU A 398 3.20 0.77 -28.38
N LEU A 399 1.88 0.63 -28.19
CA LEU A 399 1.08 1.69 -27.60
C LEU A 399 1.50 1.94 -26.14
N LYS A 400 1.76 0.89 -25.36
CA LYS A 400 2.27 1.00 -23.97
C LYS A 400 3.64 1.68 -23.91
N MET A 401 4.52 1.47 -24.89
CA MET A 401 5.80 2.16 -24.99
C MET A 401 5.65 3.65 -25.31
N ILE A 402 4.71 4.03 -26.18
CA ILE A 402 4.40 5.45 -26.46
C ILE A 402 3.88 6.14 -25.19
N MET A 403 3.08 5.46 -24.38
CA MET A 403 2.61 5.96 -23.07
C MET A 403 3.71 5.99 -21.99
N GLY A 404 4.91 5.47 -22.29
CA GLY A 404 5.99 5.34 -21.32
C GLY A 404 5.71 4.33 -20.20
N GLU A 405 4.71 3.45 -20.38
CA GLU A 405 4.38 2.39 -19.42
C GLU A 405 5.37 1.23 -19.48
N LEU A 406 5.98 1.02 -20.65
CA LEU A 406 7.01 0.02 -20.89
C LEU A 406 8.25 0.69 -21.46
N SER A 407 9.39 0.39 -20.85
CA SER A 407 10.71 0.79 -21.38
C SER A 407 11.24 -0.33 -22.28
N PRO A 408 11.84 -0.03 -23.44
CA PRO A 408 12.47 -1.02 -24.27
C PRO A 408 13.71 -1.63 -23.56
N ASP A 409 14.05 -2.88 -23.90
CA ASP A 409 15.28 -3.54 -23.43
C ASP A 409 16.49 -2.98 -24.15
N ASP A 410 16.34 -2.60 -25.45
CA ASP A 410 17.36 -1.93 -26.26
C ASP A 410 16.65 -0.96 -27.22
N GLY A 411 17.38 0.10 -27.62
CA GLY A 411 16.80 1.19 -28.41
C GLY A 411 16.04 2.21 -27.59
N GLN A 412 15.30 3.13 -28.24
CA GLN A 412 14.59 4.22 -27.57
C GLN A 412 13.32 4.60 -28.30
N VAL A 413 12.33 5.11 -27.55
CA VAL A 413 11.09 5.67 -28.06
C VAL A 413 11.01 7.15 -27.72
N PHE A 414 10.79 8.00 -28.72
CA PHE A 414 10.69 9.44 -28.55
C PHE A 414 9.33 9.97 -29.00
N ILE A 415 8.85 10.98 -28.26
CA ILE A 415 7.76 11.86 -28.65
C ILE A 415 8.35 13.25 -28.82
N ASP A 416 8.41 13.72 -30.06
CA ASP A 416 9.21 14.89 -30.48
C ASP A 416 10.68 14.74 -30.02
N GLN A 417 11.11 15.57 -29.07
CA GLN A 417 12.47 15.54 -28.51
C GLN A 417 12.56 14.84 -27.14
N HIS A 418 11.43 14.32 -26.64
CA HIS A 418 11.36 13.75 -25.31
C HIS A 418 11.28 12.22 -25.37
N GLU A 419 12.08 11.54 -24.59
CA GLU A 419 11.99 10.09 -24.42
C GLU A 419 10.69 9.73 -23.70
N ALA A 420 9.92 8.78 -24.26
CA ALA A 420 8.59 8.42 -23.76
C ALA A 420 8.62 7.87 -22.31
N SER A 421 9.64 7.08 -21.98
CA SER A 421 9.86 6.53 -20.63
C SER A 421 10.82 7.38 -19.78
N GLY A 422 11.15 8.61 -20.23
CA GLY A 422 12.10 9.49 -19.58
C GLY A 422 11.50 10.30 -18.41
N PRO A 423 12.28 11.25 -17.86
CA PRO A 423 11.87 12.06 -16.69
C PRO A 423 10.60 12.90 -16.89
N ARG A 424 10.21 13.17 -18.14
CA ARG A 424 9.00 13.93 -18.50
C ARG A 424 7.82 13.06 -18.92
N ARG A 425 7.83 11.78 -18.59
CA ARG A 425 6.77 10.82 -18.89
C ARG A 425 5.39 11.32 -18.46
N ASP A 426 5.28 11.82 -17.22
CA ASP A 426 3.99 12.25 -16.68
C ASP A 426 3.48 13.52 -17.34
N ASP A 427 4.37 14.44 -17.75
CA ASP A 427 4.02 15.60 -18.59
C ASP A 427 3.52 15.13 -19.96
N LEU A 428 4.23 14.22 -20.63
CA LEU A 428 3.83 13.64 -21.93
C LEU A 428 2.46 12.95 -21.83
N ALA A 429 2.18 12.26 -20.73
CA ALA A 429 0.89 11.61 -20.52
C ALA A 429 -0.29 12.58 -20.50
N MET A 430 -0.06 13.87 -20.25
CA MET A 430 -1.10 14.91 -20.35
C MET A 430 -1.53 15.16 -21.79
N ASP A 431 -0.64 14.98 -22.75
CA ASP A 431 -0.84 15.25 -24.18
C ASP A 431 -1.15 13.97 -24.99
N ILE A 432 -1.27 12.82 -24.32
CA ILE A 432 -1.65 11.54 -24.91
C ILE A 432 -3.04 11.15 -24.46
N ALA A 433 -3.93 10.82 -25.39
CA ALA A 433 -5.22 10.20 -25.11
C ALA A 433 -5.18 8.72 -25.51
N TYR A 434 -5.63 7.83 -24.64
CA TYR A 434 -5.65 6.39 -24.87
C TYR A 434 -7.08 5.85 -24.84
N MET A 435 -7.42 5.07 -25.86
CA MET A 435 -8.68 4.35 -25.98
C MET A 435 -8.43 2.85 -25.87
N PRO A 436 -8.69 2.23 -24.71
CA PRO A 436 -8.46 0.80 -24.52
C PRO A 436 -9.51 -0.09 -25.19
N ALA A 437 -9.15 -1.33 -25.47
CA ALA A 437 -10.06 -2.35 -26.00
C ALA A 437 -11.22 -2.68 -25.05
N MET A 438 -10.96 -2.66 -23.72
CA MET A 438 -11.95 -2.93 -22.69
C MET A 438 -12.29 -1.65 -21.93
N ALA A 439 -13.58 -1.34 -21.84
CA ALA A 439 -14.06 -0.19 -21.10
C ALA A 439 -13.91 -0.41 -19.59
N THR A 440 -13.23 0.54 -18.92
CA THR A 440 -13.17 0.60 -17.46
C THR A 440 -13.78 1.92 -17.01
N LEU A 441 -14.83 1.85 -16.19
CA LEU A 441 -15.48 2.99 -15.57
C LEU A 441 -15.18 3.02 -14.08
N PHE A 442 -15.04 4.22 -13.54
CA PHE A 442 -14.86 4.45 -12.11
C PHE A 442 -16.22 4.69 -11.44
N LYS A 443 -16.32 4.35 -10.16
CA LYS A 443 -17.51 4.67 -9.37
C LYS A 443 -17.74 6.18 -9.33
N GLY A 444 -18.90 6.61 -9.79
CA GLY A 444 -19.29 8.02 -9.89
C GLY A 444 -20.33 8.19 -10.98
N THR A 445 -20.62 9.42 -11.37
CA THR A 445 -21.57 9.74 -12.45
C THR A 445 -20.96 9.52 -13.83
N ILE A 446 -21.80 9.46 -14.86
CA ILE A 446 -21.35 9.45 -16.26
C ILE A 446 -20.51 10.70 -16.54
N LEU A 447 -20.94 11.87 -16.05
CA LEU A 447 -20.20 13.12 -16.24
C LEU A 447 -18.81 13.06 -15.60
N GLU A 448 -18.69 12.61 -14.36
CA GLU A 448 -17.40 12.43 -13.69
C GLU A 448 -16.48 11.46 -14.44
N ASN A 449 -17.05 10.38 -14.98
CA ASN A 449 -16.30 9.45 -15.82
C ASN A 449 -15.83 10.08 -17.13
N LEU A 450 -16.61 10.93 -17.76
CA LEU A 450 -16.23 11.64 -18.99
C LEU A 450 -15.17 12.72 -18.75
N THR A 451 -15.27 13.45 -17.62
CA THR A 451 -14.34 14.52 -17.26
C THR A 451 -13.08 14.02 -16.56
N MET A 452 -13.03 12.73 -16.17
CA MET A 452 -12.01 12.17 -15.29
C MET A 452 -11.93 12.95 -13.97
N PHE A 453 -13.12 13.22 -13.37
CA PHE A 453 -13.28 13.95 -12.12
C PHE A 453 -12.70 15.38 -12.13
N ARG A 454 -12.54 15.98 -13.32
CA ARG A 454 -12.09 17.37 -13.48
C ARG A 454 -13.29 18.30 -13.58
N GLU A 455 -13.11 19.53 -13.10
CA GLU A 455 -14.12 20.58 -13.13
C GLU A 455 -13.83 21.62 -14.25
N GLY A 456 -14.70 22.62 -14.36
CA GLY A 456 -14.54 23.75 -15.29
C GLY A 456 -14.70 23.34 -16.75
N ASP A 457 -13.81 23.78 -17.62
CA ASP A 457 -13.87 23.59 -19.09
C ASP A 457 -13.90 22.10 -19.51
N ALA A 458 -13.50 21.19 -18.62
CA ALA A 458 -13.57 19.75 -18.89
C ALA A 458 -15.00 19.27 -19.11
N ILE A 459 -15.99 19.92 -18.50
CA ILE A 459 -17.41 19.58 -18.63
C ILE A 459 -17.90 19.87 -20.06
N ASP A 460 -17.55 21.02 -20.62
CA ASP A 460 -17.98 21.42 -21.96
C ASP A 460 -17.32 20.53 -23.01
N ARG A 461 -16.02 20.25 -22.87
CA ARG A 461 -15.30 19.29 -23.75
C ARG A 461 -15.88 17.89 -23.66
N ALA A 462 -16.25 17.41 -22.47
CA ALA A 462 -16.86 16.10 -22.29
C ALA A 462 -18.22 15.99 -23.00
N ARG A 463 -19.06 17.01 -22.91
CA ARG A 463 -20.34 17.07 -23.61
C ARG A 463 -20.16 17.15 -25.13
N GLU A 464 -19.17 17.93 -25.60
CA GLU A 464 -18.87 18.00 -27.03
C GLU A 464 -18.39 16.64 -27.57
N ALA A 465 -17.49 15.96 -26.87
CA ALA A 465 -17.02 14.62 -27.21
C ALA A 465 -18.18 13.60 -27.23
N ALA A 466 -19.10 13.67 -26.25
CA ALA A 466 -20.28 12.81 -26.23
C ALA A 466 -21.20 13.06 -27.42
N ARG A 467 -21.37 14.31 -27.88
CA ARG A 467 -22.11 14.66 -29.09
C ARG A 467 -21.44 14.12 -30.34
N MET A 468 -20.11 14.29 -30.47
CA MET A 468 -19.35 13.84 -31.66
C MET A 468 -19.55 12.35 -31.95
N ILE A 469 -19.68 11.50 -30.92
CA ILE A 469 -19.87 10.05 -31.08
C ILE A 469 -21.33 9.60 -30.86
N GLY A 470 -22.28 10.54 -30.83
CA GLY A 470 -23.71 10.25 -30.67
C GLY A 470 -24.11 9.63 -29.35
N LEU A 471 -23.28 9.78 -28.32
CA LEU A 471 -23.53 9.24 -26.98
C LEU A 471 -24.55 10.10 -26.22
N GLU A 472 -24.61 11.39 -26.47
CA GLU A 472 -25.49 12.34 -25.76
C GLU A 472 -26.98 11.96 -25.86
N GLU A 473 -27.44 11.46 -27.03
CA GLU A 473 -28.82 10.99 -27.18
C GLU A 473 -29.17 9.84 -26.24
N ASP A 474 -28.25 8.91 -26.06
CA ASP A 474 -28.46 7.75 -25.19
C ASP A 474 -28.37 8.13 -23.71
N ILE A 475 -27.46 9.06 -23.35
CA ILE A 475 -27.39 9.63 -22.01
C ILE A 475 -28.70 10.34 -21.64
N HIS A 476 -29.28 11.14 -22.55
CA HIS A 476 -30.54 11.83 -22.28
C HIS A 476 -31.77 10.89 -22.14
N ARG A 477 -31.68 9.64 -22.60
CA ARG A 477 -32.72 8.62 -22.38
C ARG A 477 -32.65 8.01 -20.98
N LEU A 478 -31.53 8.17 -20.28
CA LEU A 478 -31.41 7.69 -18.90
C LEU A 478 -32.19 8.61 -17.93
N PRO A 479 -32.78 8.07 -16.87
CA PRO A 479 -33.60 8.85 -15.94
C PRO A 479 -32.88 10.04 -15.31
N GLN A 480 -31.58 9.92 -15.07
CA GLN A 480 -30.73 10.96 -14.44
C GLN A 480 -29.76 11.61 -15.44
N GLY A 481 -29.81 11.22 -16.73
CA GLY A 481 -28.93 11.80 -17.76
C GLY A 481 -27.45 11.64 -17.40
N TYR A 482 -26.70 12.74 -17.45
CA TYR A 482 -25.28 12.78 -17.11
C TYR A 482 -24.97 12.48 -15.63
N ASP A 483 -25.97 12.65 -14.73
CA ASP A 483 -25.84 12.38 -13.30
C ASP A 483 -26.14 10.92 -12.95
N THR A 484 -26.37 10.06 -13.96
CA THR A 484 -26.55 8.62 -13.75
C THR A 484 -25.29 8.03 -13.11
N GLU A 485 -25.46 7.43 -11.93
CA GLU A 485 -24.35 6.77 -11.23
C GLU A 485 -23.94 5.48 -11.96
N VAL A 486 -22.63 5.29 -12.07
CA VAL A 486 -21.99 4.10 -12.62
C VAL A 486 -21.16 3.46 -11.52
N SER A 487 -21.30 2.15 -11.35
CA SER A 487 -20.48 1.38 -10.42
C SER A 487 -19.98 0.09 -11.07
N GLN A 488 -18.85 -0.43 -10.61
CA GLN A 488 -18.36 -1.76 -11.03
C GLN A 488 -19.12 -2.86 -10.27
N GLY A 489 -20.40 -3.08 -10.56
CA GLY A 489 -21.23 -4.06 -9.86
C GLY A 489 -22.19 -4.81 -10.79
N ILE A 490 -22.76 -5.90 -10.27
CA ILE A 490 -23.74 -6.77 -10.97
C ILE A 490 -25.01 -6.03 -11.40
N SER A 491 -25.22 -4.81 -10.88
CA SER A 491 -26.36 -3.94 -11.16
C SER A 491 -26.06 -2.84 -12.20
N ASP A 492 -24.92 -2.87 -12.89
CA ASP A 492 -24.66 -1.88 -13.93
C ASP A 492 -25.58 -2.10 -15.11
N GLU A 493 -26.62 -1.27 -15.16
CA GLU A 493 -27.67 -1.29 -16.18
C GLU A 493 -27.18 -0.73 -17.54
N LEU A 494 -25.91 -0.27 -17.63
CA LEU A 494 -25.39 0.29 -18.86
C LEU A 494 -24.98 -0.80 -19.86
N PRO A 495 -25.52 -0.77 -21.09
CA PRO A 495 -25.07 -1.69 -22.15
C PRO A 495 -23.56 -1.56 -22.40
N GLY A 496 -22.87 -2.68 -22.67
CA GLY A 496 -21.43 -2.70 -22.90
C GLY A 496 -20.98 -1.73 -24.01
N GLY A 497 -21.77 -1.59 -25.08
CA GLY A 497 -21.52 -0.62 -26.13
C GLY A 497 -21.64 0.85 -25.67
N MET A 498 -22.45 1.14 -24.66
CA MET A 498 -22.51 2.47 -24.07
C MET A 498 -21.29 2.75 -23.18
N MET A 499 -20.88 1.78 -22.36
CA MET A 499 -19.66 1.90 -21.55
C MET A 499 -18.44 2.15 -22.43
N GLN A 500 -18.32 1.43 -23.55
CA GLN A 500 -17.23 1.64 -24.52
C GLN A 500 -17.26 3.04 -25.10
N ARG A 501 -18.44 3.56 -25.46
CA ARG A 501 -18.58 4.95 -25.97
C ARG A 501 -18.25 6.00 -24.89
N ILE A 502 -18.55 5.75 -23.62
CA ILE A 502 -18.13 6.64 -22.51
C ILE A 502 -16.60 6.73 -22.47
N VAL A 503 -15.90 5.60 -22.55
CA VAL A 503 -14.42 5.57 -22.54
C VAL A 503 -13.83 6.25 -23.78
N ILE A 504 -14.44 6.08 -24.95
CA ILE A 504 -14.04 6.77 -26.19
C ILE A 504 -14.27 8.29 -26.05
N ALA A 505 -15.44 8.73 -25.56
CA ALA A 505 -15.73 10.14 -25.36
C ALA A 505 -14.78 10.78 -24.32
N ARG A 506 -14.43 10.04 -23.25
CA ARG A 506 -13.42 10.42 -22.27
C ARG A 506 -12.07 10.74 -22.92
N ALA A 507 -11.62 9.90 -23.83
CA ALA A 507 -10.35 10.11 -24.53
C ALA A 507 -10.44 11.31 -25.51
N LEU A 508 -11.56 11.48 -26.23
CA LEU A 508 -11.80 12.61 -27.13
C LEU A 508 -11.97 13.94 -26.38
N ALA A 509 -12.45 13.92 -25.14
CA ALA A 509 -12.60 15.11 -24.31
C ALA A 509 -11.24 15.69 -23.83
N ARG A 510 -10.15 14.94 -23.96
CA ARG A 510 -8.80 15.42 -23.68
C ARG A 510 -8.31 16.31 -24.81
N ASP A 511 -7.65 17.40 -24.46
CA ASP A 511 -6.93 18.25 -25.43
C ASP A 511 -5.55 17.64 -25.71
N ALA A 512 -5.56 16.45 -26.33
CA ALA A 512 -4.37 15.65 -26.57
C ALA A 512 -3.79 15.89 -27.97
N ARG A 513 -2.47 15.84 -28.10
CA ARG A 513 -1.75 15.89 -29.38
C ARG A 513 -1.60 14.54 -30.03
N ILE A 514 -1.65 13.48 -29.25
CA ILE A 514 -1.52 12.10 -29.71
C ILE A 514 -2.73 11.30 -29.22
N LEU A 515 -3.40 10.60 -30.13
CA LEU A 515 -4.50 9.69 -29.84
C LEU A 515 -4.05 8.24 -30.13
N LEU A 516 -4.05 7.42 -29.11
CA LEU A 516 -3.76 6.00 -29.20
C LEU A 516 -5.07 5.21 -29.13
N PHE A 517 -5.30 4.37 -30.11
CA PHE A 517 -6.51 3.58 -30.23
C PHE A 517 -6.15 2.09 -30.25
N ASP A 518 -6.57 1.33 -29.23
CA ASP A 518 -6.29 -0.10 -29.08
C ASP A 518 -7.58 -0.92 -29.19
N GLU A 519 -7.98 -1.26 -30.41
CA GLU A 519 -9.18 -2.04 -30.74
C GLU A 519 -10.48 -1.55 -30.05
N ALA A 520 -10.52 -0.27 -29.64
CA ALA A 520 -11.60 0.29 -28.83
C ALA A 520 -12.99 0.25 -29.49
N ASN A 521 -13.07 -0.06 -30.77
CA ASN A 521 -14.34 -0.21 -31.50
C ASN A 521 -14.84 -1.67 -31.58
N ALA A 522 -14.18 -2.64 -30.95
CA ALA A 522 -14.56 -4.06 -31.01
C ALA A 522 -16.00 -4.32 -30.55
N GLY A 523 -16.46 -3.60 -29.51
CA GLY A 523 -17.80 -3.73 -28.93
C GLY A 523 -18.86 -2.80 -29.51
N LEU A 524 -18.54 -1.97 -30.51
CA LEU A 524 -19.46 -1.00 -31.08
C LEU A 524 -20.37 -1.60 -32.16
N ASP A 525 -21.63 -1.17 -32.19
CA ASP A 525 -22.53 -1.42 -33.28
C ASP A 525 -22.16 -0.59 -34.53
N ARG A 526 -22.84 -0.82 -35.67
CA ARG A 526 -22.54 -0.14 -36.93
C ARG A 526 -22.75 1.38 -36.83
N LYS A 527 -23.79 1.86 -36.12
CA LYS A 527 -24.09 3.29 -35.97
C LYS A 527 -22.97 3.98 -35.20
N ALA A 528 -22.61 3.42 -34.05
CA ALA A 528 -21.53 3.96 -33.19
C ALA A 528 -20.16 3.91 -33.88
N ASP A 529 -19.86 2.83 -34.65
CA ASP A 529 -18.61 2.71 -35.41
C ASP A 529 -18.54 3.80 -36.53
N THR A 530 -19.67 4.10 -37.19
CA THR A 530 -19.73 5.18 -38.16
C THR A 530 -19.49 6.55 -37.52
N GLN A 531 -20.16 6.84 -36.41
CA GLN A 531 -19.99 8.10 -35.67
C GLN A 531 -18.56 8.28 -35.17
N LEU A 532 -17.94 7.22 -34.63
CA LEU A 532 -16.54 7.23 -34.22
C LEU A 532 -15.63 7.51 -35.44
N THR A 533 -15.89 6.88 -36.60
CA THR A 533 -15.14 7.06 -37.81
C THR A 533 -15.21 8.53 -38.28
N GLU A 534 -16.39 9.16 -38.21
CA GLU A 534 -16.60 10.58 -38.54
C GLU A 534 -15.85 11.50 -37.56
N ALA A 535 -15.88 11.19 -36.25
CA ALA A 535 -15.14 11.92 -35.24
C ALA A 535 -13.62 11.88 -35.48
N LEU A 536 -13.08 10.69 -35.76
CA LEU A 536 -11.65 10.53 -36.08
C LEU A 536 -11.26 11.24 -37.38
N MET A 537 -12.15 11.23 -38.37
CA MET A 537 -11.93 11.98 -39.63
C MET A 537 -11.84 13.50 -39.37
N ALA A 538 -12.62 14.05 -38.46
CA ALA A 538 -12.58 15.46 -38.08
C ALA A 538 -11.30 15.86 -37.32
N LEU A 539 -10.65 14.90 -36.66
CA LEU A 539 -9.40 15.08 -35.94
C LEU A 539 -8.16 14.82 -36.79
N LYS A 540 -8.29 14.07 -37.88
CA LYS A 540 -7.20 13.74 -38.81
C LYS A 540 -6.54 14.99 -39.34
N GLY A 541 -5.22 15.03 -39.37
CA GLY A 541 -4.41 16.18 -39.74
C GLY A 541 -4.24 17.25 -38.66
N LYS A 542 -5.00 17.18 -37.55
CA LYS A 542 -4.88 18.10 -36.41
C LYS A 542 -4.08 17.49 -35.27
N ILE A 543 -4.27 16.20 -35.03
CA ILE A 543 -3.57 15.41 -34.00
C ILE A 543 -3.01 14.14 -34.62
N THR A 544 -1.96 13.58 -34.03
CA THR A 544 -1.39 12.30 -34.47
C THR A 544 -2.26 11.16 -33.94
N ILE A 545 -2.68 10.23 -34.82
CA ILE A 545 -3.54 9.11 -34.49
C ILE A 545 -2.80 7.81 -34.77
N ILE A 546 -2.62 6.96 -33.78
CA ILE A 546 -2.05 5.62 -33.93
C ILE A 546 -3.12 4.61 -33.53
N ALA A 547 -3.64 3.88 -34.52
CA ALA A 547 -4.78 2.99 -34.34
C ALA A 547 -4.41 1.52 -34.58
N VAL A 548 -4.50 0.70 -33.52
CA VAL A 548 -4.53 -0.75 -33.66
C VAL A 548 -5.98 -1.16 -33.94
N SER A 549 -6.25 -1.70 -35.10
CA SER A 549 -7.60 -2.17 -35.44
C SER A 549 -7.58 -3.18 -36.59
N HIS A 550 -8.54 -4.10 -36.55
CA HIS A 550 -8.83 -5.03 -37.66
C HIS A 550 -10.05 -4.61 -38.51
N ARG A 551 -10.75 -3.54 -38.11
CA ARG A 551 -11.95 -3.09 -38.82
C ARG A 551 -11.61 -2.26 -40.10
N PRO A 552 -12.17 -2.62 -41.25
CA PRO A 552 -11.92 -1.90 -42.50
C PRO A 552 -12.34 -0.41 -42.47
N SER A 553 -13.30 -0.03 -41.62
CA SER A 553 -13.73 1.36 -41.41
C SER A 553 -12.59 2.27 -41.01
N LEU A 554 -11.77 1.85 -40.02
CA LEU A 554 -10.63 2.60 -39.50
C LEU A 554 -9.39 2.47 -40.42
N ILE A 555 -9.12 1.27 -40.94
CA ILE A 555 -7.98 1.03 -41.80
C ILE A 555 -8.03 1.92 -43.05
N ARG A 556 -9.22 2.13 -43.64
CA ARG A 556 -9.40 2.99 -44.82
C ARG A 556 -9.20 4.48 -44.53
N LEU A 557 -9.32 4.92 -43.29
CA LEU A 557 -9.07 6.30 -42.89
C LEU A 557 -7.58 6.62 -42.77
N ALA A 558 -6.76 5.62 -42.52
CA ALA A 558 -5.34 5.81 -42.24
C ALA A 558 -4.60 6.36 -43.47
N ASP A 559 -3.61 7.23 -43.23
CA ASP A 559 -2.68 7.70 -44.24
C ASP A 559 -1.68 6.61 -44.61
N ARG A 560 -1.34 5.77 -43.65
CA ARG A 560 -0.41 4.65 -43.80
C ARG A 560 -0.87 3.46 -42.97
N VAL A 561 -0.71 2.27 -43.51
CA VAL A 561 -1.06 1.02 -42.81
C VAL A 561 0.20 0.14 -42.72
N ILE A 562 0.53 -0.25 -41.53
CA ILE A 562 1.63 -1.19 -41.29
C ILE A 562 1.08 -2.51 -40.73
N SER A 563 1.76 -3.60 -41.05
CA SER A 563 1.51 -4.91 -40.42
C SER A 563 2.71 -5.33 -39.61
N ILE A 564 2.47 -5.67 -38.36
CA ILE A 564 3.51 -6.20 -37.47
C ILE A 564 3.47 -7.72 -37.57
N ARG A 565 4.62 -8.33 -37.86
CA ARG A 565 4.79 -9.79 -37.83
C ARG A 565 6.16 -10.14 -37.26
N LYS A 566 6.16 -10.98 -36.24
CA LYS A 566 7.40 -11.44 -35.57
C LYS A 566 8.32 -10.26 -35.18
N GLY A 567 7.73 -9.24 -34.56
CA GLY A 567 8.47 -8.10 -34.03
C GLY A 567 9.01 -7.10 -35.05
N ARG A 568 8.64 -7.20 -36.33
CA ARG A 568 9.08 -6.29 -37.40
C ARG A 568 7.89 -5.65 -38.13
N ALA A 569 8.01 -4.36 -38.44
CA ALA A 569 7.03 -3.65 -39.24
C ALA A 569 7.20 -3.94 -40.73
N ARG A 570 6.07 -4.10 -41.42
CA ARG A 570 6.03 -4.15 -42.88
C ARG A 570 4.91 -3.26 -43.39
N LEU A 571 5.16 -2.46 -44.42
CA LEU A 571 4.15 -1.66 -45.06
C LEU A 571 3.10 -2.58 -45.69
N ASN A 572 1.82 -2.33 -45.42
CA ASN A 572 0.73 -3.09 -45.97
C ASN A 572 0.17 -2.37 -47.21
N HIS A 573 0.65 -2.74 -48.38
CA HIS A 573 0.30 -2.11 -49.66
C HIS A 573 -1.16 -2.30 -50.08
N GLU A 574 -1.87 -3.30 -49.56
CA GLU A 574 -3.28 -3.55 -49.88
C GLU A 574 -4.21 -2.45 -49.38
N PHE A 575 -3.85 -1.80 -48.29
CA PHE A 575 -4.67 -0.81 -47.59
C PHE A 575 -4.10 0.61 -47.65
N THR A 576 -2.82 0.77 -48.00
CA THR A 576 -2.19 2.09 -48.06
C THR A 576 -2.56 2.77 -49.36
N PRO A 577 -3.17 3.96 -49.34
CA PRO A 577 -3.50 4.70 -50.58
C PRO A 577 -2.24 4.95 -51.40
N GLN A 578 -2.23 4.51 -52.66
CA GLN A 578 -1.12 4.81 -53.56
C GLN A 578 -1.08 6.33 -53.81
N ARG A 579 -0.12 7.03 -53.25
CA ARG A 579 0.22 8.39 -53.68
C ARG A 579 0.83 8.28 -55.10
N GLN A 580 0.16 8.81 -56.12
CA GLN A 580 0.72 8.90 -57.45
C GLN A 580 2.06 9.64 -57.40
N GLY A 581 3.17 8.92 -57.54
CA GLY A 581 4.44 9.52 -57.90
C GLY A 581 5.68 9.25 -57.03
N THR A 582 5.70 8.29 -56.08
CA THR A 582 6.96 7.91 -55.40
C THR A 582 7.09 6.40 -55.29
N ASP A 583 8.23 5.88 -55.71
CA ASP A 583 8.58 4.47 -55.71
C ASP A 583 8.75 3.99 -54.25
N PRO A 584 8.14 2.89 -53.80
CA PRO A 584 8.14 2.49 -52.38
C PRO A 584 9.50 2.02 -51.83
N GLU A 585 10.46 1.69 -52.67
CA GLU A 585 11.81 1.32 -52.24
C GLU A 585 12.68 2.52 -51.81
N VAL A 586 12.36 3.73 -52.31
CA VAL A 586 13.14 4.95 -52.02
C VAL A 586 12.83 5.53 -50.65
N ASP A 587 11.63 5.27 -50.10
CA ASP A 587 11.25 5.82 -48.78
C ASP A 587 11.91 5.07 -47.60
N ILE A 588 12.35 3.83 -47.75
CA ILE A 588 13.06 3.09 -46.71
C ILE A 588 14.53 3.54 -46.65
N GLU A 589 15.18 3.75 -47.81
CA GLU A 589 16.54 4.28 -47.86
C GLU A 589 16.63 5.78 -47.52
N ALA A 590 15.58 6.58 -47.83
CA ALA A 590 15.52 7.97 -47.41
C ALA A 590 15.33 8.17 -45.90
N ASN A 591 14.68 7.25 -45.22
CA ASN A 591 14.59 7.24 -43.73
C ASN A 591 15.93 6.90 -43.06
N ASP A 592 16.73 5.99 -43.66
CA ASP A 592 18.08 5.70 -43.14
C ASP A 592 19.04 6.88 -43.35
N ALA A 593 18.90 7.61 -44.48
CA ALA A 593 19.68 8.82 -44.74
C ALA A 593 19.28 10.01 -43.84
N ALA A 594 17.97 10.13 -43.50
CA ALA A 594 17.50 11.16 -42.58
C ALA A 594 17.91 10.86 -41.09
N ALA A 595 17.99 9.61 -40.72
CA ALA A 595 18.51 9.20 -39.40
C ALA A 595 20.02 9.50 -39.29
N GLN A 596 20.81 9.23 -40.31
CA GLN A 596 22.24 9.54 -40.36
C GLN A 596 22.51 11.05 -40.40
N GLY A 597 21.71 11.84 -41.09
CA GLY A 597 21.85 13.31 -41.12
C GLY A 597 21.48 13.99 -39.77
N ALA A 598 20.60 13.37 -38.98
CA ALA A 598 20.27 13.87 -37.65
C ALA A 598 21.37 13.53 -36.60
N GLU A 599 22.10 12.43 -36.77
CA GLU A 599 23.27 12.10 -35.93
C GLU A 599 24.45 13.02 -36.20
N GLU A 600 24.72 13.39 -37.48
CA GLU A 600 25.78 14.33 -37.83
C GLU A 600 25.51 15.73 -37.27
N THR A 601 24.27 16.21 -37.31
CA THR A 601 23.87 17.51 -36.74
C THR A 601 23.89 17.53 -35.20
N ALA A 602 23.56 16.41 -34.55
CA ALA A 602 23.66 16.29 -33.10
C ALA A 602 25.12 16.19 -32.61
N GLN A 603 26.00 15.55 -33.39
CA GLN A 603 27.42 15.47 -33.08
C GLN A 603 28.15 16.80 -33.31
N GLU A 604 27.78 17.57 -34.34
CA GLU A 604 28.31 18.94 -34.53
C GLU A 604 27.85 19.91 -33.44
N ALA A 605 26.62 19.80 -32.96
CA ALA A 605 26.12 20.61 -31.84
C ALA A 605 26.80 20.25 -30.52
N ALA A 606 27.11 18.97 -30.29
CA ALA A 606 27.85 18.53 -29.09
C ALA A 606 29.33 18.97 -29.09
N VAL A 607 29.98 19.02 -30.24
CA VAL A 607 31.36 19.50 -30.40
C VAL A 607 31.43 21.03 -30.21
N GLN A 608 30.42 21.78 -30.64
CA GLN A 608 30.36 23.23 -30.40
C GLN A 608 30.05 23.60 -28.93
N ALA A 609 29.32 22.76 -28.19
CA ALA A 609 29.04 22.98 -26.78
C ALA A 609 30.19 22.61 -25.84
N GLY A 610 31.09 21.70 -26.26
CA GLY A 610 32.27 21.26 -25.49
C GLY A 610 33.51 22.14 -25.61
N GLY A 611 33.48 23.18 -26.44
CA GLY A 611 34.62 24.08 -26.70
C GLY A 611 34.59 25.42 -25.95
N ALA A 612 33.61 25.63 -25.04
CA ALA A 612 33.44 26.87 -24.27
C ALA A 612 33.33 26.61 -22.75
N ALA A 613 34.22 25.76 -22.20
CA ALA A 613 34.43 25.62 -20.74
C ALA A 613 35.92 25.66 -20.41
#